data_fa40042c4a98638a311ddbe748ea3aa2
#
_entry.id   fa40042c4a98638a311ddbe748ea3aa2
#
_cell.length_a   1.000
_cell.length_b   1.000
_cell.length_c   1.000
_cell.angle_alpha   90.00
_cell.angle_beta   90.00
_cell.angle_gamma   90.00
#
_symmetry.space_group_name_H-M   'P 1'
#
loop_
_entity.id
_entity.type
_entity.pdbx_description
1 polymer ?
#
loop_
_entity_poly.entity_id
_entity_poly.type
_entity_poly.pdbx_seq_one_letter_code
_entity_poly.pdbx_strand_id
1 'polypeptide(L)'
;LICGIIPAIISLKSKPIEIVKGNWRYQSKRIFSKVFIIMQNVIALIMIIVSLTMNAQIRHMINMPLNTDISDLYIARVFSSEFGKKLDELPFVEKHGITGGGPGRRVSSYGFKLDDEAETFVRINVCECDSSAFSIFGFKIIRDYGAANEKRIWITESALRNLCMDPENPVFPESGRWRVLQGGGAIAGIIEDVPFTSALNLDPDVAGIVIMEPQDPVWSEYIIKMNNPSRENIGILDKLCEEKITESKRHWAIKRYGY
;
A
#
# COMPACT_ATOMS: atom_id res chain seq x y z
N LEU A 1 19.26 -24.06 21.83
CA LEU A 1 19.93 -25.35 21.61
C LEU A 1 21.42 -25.18 21.26
N ILE A 2 21.81 -24.23 20.42
CA ILE A 2 23.21 -24.01 19.98
C ILE A 2 24.11 -23.55 21.14
N CYS A 3 23.63 -22.71 22.06
CA CYS A 3 24.40 -22.23 23.20
C CYS A 3 24.85 -23.31 24.21
N GLY A 4 24.16 -24.46 24.27
CA GLY A 4 24.50 -25.57 25.16
C GLY A 4 25.48 -26.56 24.58
N ILE A 5 25.57 -26.68 23.25
CA ILE A 5 26.39 -27.68 22.57
C ILE A 5 27.90 -27.39 22.72
N ILE A 6 28.29 -26.14 22.58
CA ILE A 6 29.69 -25.72 22.67
C ILE A 6 30.30 -26.00 24.07
N PRO A 7 29.67 -25.59 25.19
CA PRO A 7 30.13 -25.97 26.52
C PRO A 7 30.17 -27.48 26.77
N ALA A 8 29.17 -28.24 26.23
CA ALA A 8 29.13 -29.68 26.37
C ALA A 8 30.28 -30.38 25.66
N ILE A 9 30.64 -29.98 24.44
CA ILE A 9 31.78 -30.53 23.69
C ILE A 9 33.09 -30.24 24.36
N ILE A 10 33.25 -29.05 24.96
CA ILE A 10 34.46 -28.67 25.69
C ILE A 10 34.60 -29.47 27.00
N SER A 11 33.49 -29.72 27.68
CA SER A 11 33.49 -30.57 28.91
C SER A 11 33.81 -32.02 28.62
N LEU A 12 33.39 -32.55 27.46
CA LEU A 12 33.68 -33.92 27.03
C LEU A 12 35.12 -34.14 26.60
N LYS A 13 35.86 -33.09 26.21
CA LYS A 13 37.27 -33.14 25.81
C LYS A 13 38.23 -33.07 26.98
N SER A 14 37.81 -32.75 28.19
CA SER A 14 38.64 -32.67 29.38
C SER A 14 38.88 -34.07 29.98
N LYS A 15 40.11 -34.53 30.05
CA LYS A 15 40.48 -35.80 30.69
C LYS A 15 40.27 -35.71 32.20
N PRO A 16 39.50 -36.61 32.84
CA PRO A 16 39.18 -36.56 34.29
C PRO A 16 40.41 -36.54 35.20
N ILE A 17 41.51 -37.16 34.77
CA ILE A 17 42.76 -37.25 35.50
C ILE A 17 43.48 -35.92 35.69
N GLU A 18 43.35 -34.98 34.75
CA GLU A 18 43.95 -33.65 34.84
C GLU A 18 43.23 -32.71 35.81
N ILE A 19 41.91 -32.96 35.98
CA ILE A 19 41.05 -32.23 36.93
C ILE A 19 41.43 -32.60 38.37
N VAL A 20 41.72 -33.85 38.64
CA VAL A 20 42.06 -34.36 39.99
C VAL A 20 43.48 -33.96 40.43
N LYS A 21 44.42 -33.77 39.50
CA LYS A 21 45.82 -33.36 39.80
C LYS A 21 46.01 -31.86 40.04
N GLY A 22 44.96 -31.04 40.03
CA GLY A 22 45.02 -29.62 40.35
C GLY A 22 45.83 -28.74 39.37
N ASN A 23 46.33 -29.31 38.27
CA ASN A 23 47.15 -28.61 37.28
C ASN A 23 46.33 -27.85 36.22
N TRP A 24 45.01 -27.90 36.33
CA TRP A 24 44.13 -27.19 35.41
C TRP A 24 44.02 -25.73 35.80
N ARG A 25 45.03 -24.95 35.40
CA ARG A 25 44.99 -23.49 35.58
C ARG A 25 43.87 -22.90 34.77
N TYR A 26 42.92 -22.35 35.47
CA TYR A 26 41.66 -21.74 35.07
C TYR A 26 41.80 -20.47 34.16
N GLN A 27 42.85 -20.41 33.31
CA GLN A 27 43.05 -19.26 32.42
C GLN A 27 42.08 -19.23 31.21
N SER A 28 41.63 -20.39 30.74
CA SER A 28 40.75 -20.44 29.55
C SER A 28 39.34 -19.98 29.84
N LYS A 29 38.82 -20.16 31.07
CA LYS A 29 37.45 -19.71 31.41
C LYS A 29 37.27 -18.19 31.36
N ARG A 30 38.29 -17.40 31.69
CA ARG A 30 38.20 -15.94 31.62
C ARG A 30 38.13 -15.41 30.17
N ILE A 31 38.81 -16.07 29.25
CA ILE A 31 38.80 -15.69 27.83
C ILE A 31 37.44 -16.03 27.21
N PHE A 32 36.91 -17.22 27.48
CA PHE A 32 35.61 -17.64 27.01
C PHE A 32 34.49 -16.74 27.50
N SER A 33 34.47 -16.40 28.78
CA SER A 33 33.49 -15.47 29.36
C SER A 33 33.58 -14.08 28.73
N LYS A 34 34.77 -13.58 28.47
CA LYS A 34 34.97 -12.27 27.82
C LYS A 34 34.47 -12.29 26.38
N VAL A 35 34.80 -13.33 25.62
CA VAL A 35 34.31 -13.49 24.23
C VAL A 35 32.80 -13.58 24.18
N PHE A 36 32.21 -14.33 25.11
CA PHE A 36 30.76 -14.47 25.20
C PHE A 36 30.04 -13.15 25.50
N ILE A 37 30.57 -12.38 26.46
CA ILE A 37 30.07 -11.04 26.81
C ILE A 37 30.19 -10.08 25.61
N ILE A 38 31.32 -10.09 24.91
CA ILE A 38 31.52 -9.27 23.71
C ILE A 38 30.49 -9.64 22.65
N MET A 39 30.30 -10.93 22.40
CA MET A 39 29.33 -11.41 21.40
C MET A 39 27.87 -11.01 21.74
N GLN A 40 27.49 -11.12 23.03
CA GLN A 40 26.20 -10.65 23.51
C GLN A 40 26.02 -9.15 23.29
N ASN A 41 27.01 -8.34 23.61
CA ASN A 41 26.98 -6.89 23.42
C ASN A 41 26.89 -6.52 21.94
N VAL A 42 27.60 -7.21 21.04
CA VAL A 42 27.52 -7.01 19.60
C VAL A 42 26.12 -7.33 19.09
N ILE A 43 25.55 -8.47 19.50
CA ILE A 43 24.18 -8.84 19.11
C ILE A 43 23.17 -7.81 19.62
N ALA A 44 23.30 -7.39 20.89
CA ALA A 44 22.42 -6.38 21.46
C ALA A 44 22.51 -5.04 20.70
N LEU A 45 23.73 -4.60 20.35
CA LEU A 45 23.94 -3.38 19.58
C LEU A 45 23.32 -3.47 18.18
N ILE A 46 23.50 -4.61 17.49
CA ILE A 46 22.87 -4.85 16.18
C ILE A 46 21.34 -4.76 16.31
N MET A 47 20.75 -5.39 17.32
CA MET A 47 19.29 -5.36 17.52
C MET A 47 18.78 -3.94 17.78
N ILE A 48 19.52 -3.13 18.53
CA ILE A 48 19.18 -1.72 18.78
C ILE A 48 19.23 -0.91 17.47
N ILE A 49 20.31 -1.08 16.69
CA ILE A 49 20.46 -0.37 15.41
C ILE A 49 19.32 -0.75 14.46
N VAL A 50 19.02 -2.05 14.31
CA VAL A 50 17.91 -2.52 13.47
C VAL A 50 16.57 -1.93 13.92
N SER A 51 16.30 -1.93 15.23
CA SER A 51 15.07 -1.37 15.78
C SER A 51 14.93 0.13 15.51
N LEU A 52 16.00 0.89 15.69
CA LEU A 52 16.01 2.33 15.41
C LEU A 52 15.83 2.61 13.91
N THR A 53 16.49 1.82 13.06
CA THR A 53 16.37 1.96 11.60
C THR A 53 14.94 1.65 11.13
N MET A 54 14.34 0.56 11.63
CA MET A 54 12.94 0.24 11.32
C MET A 54 11.97 1.34 11.77
N ASN A 55 12.18 1.88 12.98
CA ASN A 55 11.35 2.99 13.47
C ASN A 55 11.47 4.23 12.58
N ALA A 56 12.69 4.59 12.17
CA ALA A 56 12.92 5.71 11.26
C ALA A 56 12.26 5.49 9.89
N GLN A 57 12.35 4.27 9.34
CA GLN A 57 11.70 3.90 8.09
C GLN A 57 10.17 3.98 8.19
N ILE A 58 9.58 3.45 9.26
CA ILE A 58 8.13 3.52 9.50
C ILE A 58 7.67 4.98 9.59
N ARG A 59 8.38 5.82 10.35
CA ARG A 59 8.06 7.25 10.45
C ARG A 59 8.17 7.96 9.10
N HIS A 60 9.17 7.62 8.30
CA HIS A 60 9.31 8.19 6.96
C HIS A 60 8.12 7.79 6.07
N MET A 61 7.71 6.52 6.10
CA MET A 61 6.56 6.03 5.32
C MET A 61 5.23 6.68 5.75
N ILE A 62 5.00 6.87 7.06
CA ILE A 62 3.77 7.49 7.56
C ILE A 62 3.70 8.98 7.19
N ASN A 63 4.84 9.67 7.18
CA ASN A 63 4.91 11.11 6.90
C ASN A 63 5.11 11.43 5.40
N MET A 64 5.08 10.41 4.53
CA MET A 64 5.24 10.63 3.10
C MET A 64 4.04 11.42 2.55
N PRO A 65 4.26 12.50 1.80
CA PRO A 65 3.18 13.25 1.18
C PRO A 65 2.51 12.36 0.12
N LEU A 66 1.22 12.11 0.29
CA LEU A 66 0.43 11.33 -0.66
C LEU A 66 -0.13 12.19 -1.80
N ASN A 67 0.08 13.51 -1.76
CA ASN A 67 -0.49 14.50 -2.69
C ASN A 67 -2.02 14.38 -2.85
N THR A 68 -2.66 13.80 -1.83
CA THR A 68 -4.10 13.61 -1.74
C THR A 68 -4.53 13.70 -0.28
N ASP A 69 -5.73 14.19 -0.03
CA ASP A 69 -6.31 14.23 1.31
C ASP A 69 -7.02 12.91 1.61
N ILE A 70 -6.31 12.01 2.32
CA ILE A 70 -6.88 10.74 2.78
C ILE A 70 -7.22 10.75 4.26
N SER A 71 -7.18 11.91 4.91
CA SER A 71 -7.62 12.07 6.29
C SER A 71 -9.11 11.80 6.41
N ASP A 72 -9.50 11.22 7.52
CA ASP A 72 -10.91 10.97 7.86
C ASP A 72 -11.68 10.07 6.87
N LEU A 73 -10.95 9.22 6.13
CA LEU A 73 -11.54 8.27 5.21
C LEU A 73 -11.78 6.91 5.86
N TYR A 74 -12.97 6.38 5.66
CA TYR A 74 -13.32 5.01 5.98
C TYR A 74 -13.53 4.22 4.68
N ILE A 75 -13.04 2.99 4.63
CA ILE A 75 -13.12 2.14 3.45
C ILE A 75 -13.89 0.89 3.80
N ALA A 76 -14.96 0.65 3.05
CA ALA A 76 -15.85 -0.48 3.24
C ALA A 76 -15.88 -1.35 1.97
N ARG A 77 -15.62 -2.64 2.13
CA ARG A 77 -15.80 -3.62 1.07
C ARG A 77 -17.15 -4.29 1.23
N VAL A 78 -18.18 -3.69 0.65
CA VAL A 78 -19.57 -4.15 0.71
C VAL A 78 -20.12 -4.25 -0.70
N PHE A 79 -20.53 -5.43 -1.10
CA PHE A 79 -21.01 -5.75 -2.46
C PHE A 79 -22.51 -5.52 -2.59
N SER A 80 -22.98 -4.29 -2.34
CA SER A 80 -24.38 -3.96 -2.37
C SER A 80 -24.60 -2.49 -2.75
N SER A 81 -25.41 -2.24 -3.76
CA SER A 81 -25.83 -0.88 -4.15
C SER A 81 -26.73 -0.21 -3.09
N GLU A 82 -27.42 -0.99 -2.26
CA GLU A 82 -28.23 -0.46 -1.16
C GLU A 82 -27.38 0.13 -0.04
N PHE A 83 -26.12 -0.30 0.08
CA PHE A 83 -25.21 0.24 1.08
C PHE A 83 -24.98 1.74 0.88
N GLY A 84 -24.80 2.19 -0.37
CA GLY A 84 -24.67 3.61 -0.69
C GLY A 84 -25.89 4.43 -0.21
N LYS A 85 -27.10 3.94 -0.42
CA LYS A 85 -28.32 4.62 0.04
C LYS A 85 -28.37 4.76 1.57
N LYS A 86 -27.92 3.75 2.29
CA LYS A 86 -27.83 3.82 3.75
C LYS A 86 -26.74 4.79 4.24
N LEU A 87 -25.66 4.94 3.49
CA LEU A 87 -24.63 5.95 3.79
C LEU A 87 -25.16 7.37 3.67
N ASP A 88 -26.07 7.63 2.70
CA ASP A 88 -26.72 8.94 2.52
C ASP A 88 -27.62 9.33 3.70
N GLU A 89 -28.11 8.35 4.46
CA GLU A 89 -28.94 8.57 5.66
C GLU A 89 -28.14 8.93 6.92
N LEU A 90 -26.81 8.75 6.88
CA LEU A 90 -25.94 8.97 8.05
C LEU A 90 -25.43 10.42 8.12
N PRO A 91 -25.77 11.18 9.16
CA PRO A 91 -25.47 12.62 9.24
C PRO A 91 -23.98 12.93 9.38
N PHE A 92 -23.16 11.97 9.75
CA PHE A 92 -21.70 12.13 9.87
C PHE A 92 -20.93 11.73 8.59
N VAL A 93 -21.60 11.20 7.59
CA VAL A 93 -21.03 10.92 6.27
C VAL A 93 -21.12 12.21 5.45
N GLU A 94 -19.98 12.76 5.10
CA GLU A 94 -19.91 13.94 4.24
C GLU A 94 -20.14 13.59 2.78
N LYS A 95 -19.45 12.54 2.33
CA LYS A 95 -19.51 12.07 0.95
C LYS A 95 -19.06 10.62 0.88
N HIS A 96 -19.61 9.88 -0.06
CA HIS A 96 -19.10 8.54 -0.38
C HIS A 96 -18.97 8.36 -1.89
N GLY A 97 -18.14 7.40 -2.30
CA GLY A 97 -17.93 7.01 -3.68
C GLY A 97 -17.45 5.58 -3.78
N ILE A 98 -17.31 5.09 -4.99
CA ILE A 98 -16.90 3.72 -5.28
C ILE A 98 -15.57 3.72 -6.02
N THR A 99 -14.66 2.86 -5.59
CA THR A 99 -13.31 2.78 -6.16
C THR A 99 -12.75 1.36 -6.17
N GLY A 100 -11.96 1.02 -7.18
CA GLY A 100 -11.19 -0.22 -7.28
C GLY A 100 -9.84 -0.18 -6.55
N GLY A 101 -9.54 0.93 -5.87
CA GLY A 101 -8.28 1.16 -5.15
C GLY A 101 -8.06 2.65 -4.94
N GLY A 102 -6.84 3.07 -4.60
CA GLY A 102 -6.59 4.50 -4.41
C GLY A 102 -5.18 4.84 -3.96
N PRO A 103 -4.91 6.13 -3.69
CA PRO A 103 -3.64 6.61 -3.16
C PRO A 103 -3.20 5.87 -1.90
N GLY A 104 -1.92 5.49 -1.83
CA GLY A 104 -1.37 4.72 -0.71
C GLY A 104 -1.89 3.28 -0.60
N ARG A 105 -2.71 2.83 -1.53
CA ARG A 105 -3.36 1.52 -1.53
C ARG A 105 -3.04 0.74 -2.80
N ARG A 106 -3.32 -0.57 -2.74
CA ARG A 106 -3.17 -1.43 -3.90
C ARG A 106 -4.18 -1.06 -4.97
N VAL A 107 -3.70 -0.83 -6.18
CA VAL A 107 -4.46 -0.65 -7.41
C VAL A 107 -4.12 -1.74 -8.41
N SER A 108 -4.87 -1.85 -9.48
CA SER A 108 -4.53 -2.74 -10.59
C SER A 108 -3.24 -2.26 -11.26
N SER A 109 -2.32 -3.18 -11.55
CA SER A 109 -1.06 -2.86 -12.23
C SER A 109 -0.95 -3.68 -13.51
N TYR A 110 -0.71 -2.99 -14.60
CA TYR A 110 -0.62 -3.60 -15.93
C TYR A 110 0.73 -3.29 -16.57
N GLY A 111 1.24 -4.24 -17.34
CA GLY A 111 2.41 -4.03 -18.22
C GLY A 111 1.93 -3.79 -19.64
N PHE A 112 2.36 -2.68 -20.22
CA PHE A 112 2.05 -2.30 -21.60
C PHE A 112 3.34 -2.18 -22.39
N LYS A 113 3.30 -2.58 -23.67
CA LYS A 113 4.32 -2.24 -24.64
C LYS A 113 4.02 -0.87 -25.24
N LEU A 114 5.04 -0.06 -25.46
CA LEU A 114 4.87 1.24 -26.13
C LEU A 114 4.50 1.06 -27.60
N ASP A 115 5.07 0.03 -28.24
CA ASP A 115 4.71 -0.45 -29.57
C ASP A 115 4.75 -1.99 -29.61
N ASP A 116 4.30 -2.60 -30.67
CA ASP A 116 4.23 -4.06 -30.79
C ASP A 116 5.62 -4.72 -30.91
N GLU A 117 6.65 -3.97 -31.31
CA GLU A 117 8.03 -4.42 -31.45
C GLU A 117 8.87 -4.21 -30.19
N ALA A 118 8.39 -3.40 -29.22
CA ALA A 118 9.11 -3.13 -27.98
C ALA A 118 9.36 -4.40 -27.17
N GLU A 119 10.60 -4.63 -26.75
CA GLU A 119 10.96 -5.74 -25.86
C GLU A 119 10.58 -5.47 -24.41
N THR A 120 10.51 -4.20 -24.03
CA THR A 120 10.25 -3.76 -22.64
C THR A 120 8.80 -3.39 -22.40
N PHE A 121 8.32 -3.69 -21.18
CA PHE A 121 7.00 -3.29 -20.72
C PHE A 121 7.11 -2.07 -19.82
N VAL A 122 6.27 -1.07 -20.06
CA VAL A 122 6.03 0.02 -19.12
C VAL A 122 4.96 -0.44 -18.13
N ARG A 123 5.29 -0.41 -16.84
CA ARG A 123 4.32 -0.73 -15.80
C ARG A 123 3.47 0.49 -15.50
N ILE A 124 2.15 0.28 -15.47
CA ILE A 124 1.17 1.33 -15.18
C ILE A 124 0.25 0.85 -14.08
N ASN A 125 0.10 1.70 -13.07
CA ASN A 125 -0.88 1.53 -12.01
C ASN A 125 -2.17 2.22 -12.42
N VAL A 126 -3.28 1.51 -12.34
CA VAL A 126 -4.60 2.01 -12.73
C VAL A 126 -5.52 2.03 -11.53
N CYS A 127 -5.99 3.22 -11.18
CA CYS A 127 -7.03 3.46 -10.19
C CYS A 127 -8.36 3.70 -10.92
N GLU A 128 -9.31 2.84 -10.73
CA GLU A 128 -10.68 3.01 -11.25
C GLU A 128 -11.57 3.56 -10.16
N CYS A 129 -12.30 4.64 -10.42
CA CYS A 129 -13.16 5.28 -9.43
C CYS A 129 -14.35 6.00 -10.08
N ASP A 130 -15.40 6.20 -9.32
CA ASP A 130 -16.48 7.09 -9.73
C ASP A 130 -16.13 8.57 -9.49
N SER A 131 -16.96 9.48 -9.97
CA SER A 131 -16.74 10.92 -9.81
C SER A 131 -16.74 11.38 -8.36
N SER A 132 -17.47 10.69 -7.49
CA SER A 132 -17.52 10.97 -6.06
C SER A 132 -16.21 10.60 -5.39
N ALA A 133 -15.70 9.38 -5.63
CA ALA A 133 -14.42 8.94 -5.10
C ALA A 133 -13.26 9.77 -5.64
N PHE A 134 -13.28 10.14 -6.93
CA PHE A 134 -12.29 11.06 -7.51
C PHE A 134 -12.23 12.39 -6.73
N SER A 135 -13.40 12.95 -6.44
CA SER A 135 -13.50 14.18 -5.66
C SER A 135 -13.05 14.00 -4.18
N ILE A 136 -13.33 12.84 -3.57
CA ILE A 136 -12.91 12.52 -2.20
C ILE A 136 -11.38 12.42 -2.11
N PHE A 137 -10.73 11.80 -3.09
CA PHE A 137 -9.27 11.71 -3.14
C PHE A 137 -8.60 13.06 -3.31
N GLY A 138 -9.29 14.05 -3.88
CA GLY A 138 -8.76 15.39 -4.02
C GLY A 138 -7.50 15.47 -4.88
N PHE A 139 -7.45 14.70 -5.98
CA PHE A 139 -6.30 14.74 -6.88
C PHE A 139 -6.02 16.16 -7.36
N LYS A 140 -4.76 16.57 -7.28
CA LYS A 140 -4.35 17.90 -7.73
C LYS A 140 -4.20 17.89 -9.24
N ILE A 141 -5.11 18.60 -9.91
CA ILE A 141 -5.14 18.73 -11.36
C ILE A 141 -4.12 19.80 -11.78
N ILE A 142 -3.19 19.42 -12.65
CA ILE A 142 -2.19 20.32 -13.24
C ILE A 142 -2.73 20.92 -14.52
N ARG A 143 -3.38 20.09 -15.34
CA ARG A 143 -3.98 20.52 -16.61
C ARG A 143 -5.28 19.77 -16.86
N ASP A 144 -6.32 20.48 -17.25
CA ASP A 144 -7.60 19.94 -17.65
C ASP A 144 -7.83 20.23 -19.14
N TYR A 145 -8.13 19.21 -19.93
CA TYR A 145 -8.44 19.34 -21.36
C TYR A 145 -9.94 19.49 -21.65
N GLY A 146 -10.77 19.53 -20.61
CA GLY A 146 -12.21 19.75 -20.74
C GLY A 146 -12.97 18.58 -21.37
N ALA A 147 -12.50 17.34 -21.20
CA ALA A 147 -13.18 16.18 -21.75
C ALA A 147 -14.59 16.02 -21.14
N ALA A 148 -15.61 15.97 -22.00
CA ALA A 148 -17.02 15.85 -21.62
C ALA A 148 -17.50 14.38 -21.56
N ASN A 149 -16.65 13.41 -21.84
CA ASN A 149 -17.00 12.00 -21.86
C ASN A 149 -17.38 11.50 -20.46
N GLU A 150 -18.27 10.53 -20.37
CA GLU A 150 -18.63 9.87 -19.11
C GLU A 150 -17.41 9.16 -18.50
N LYS A 151 -16.65 8.46 -19.34
CA LYS A 151 -15.36 7.89 -18.98
C LYS A 151 -14.24 8.90 -19.24
N ARG A 152 -13.56 9.34 -18.18
CA ARG A 152 -12.46 10.29 -18.24
C ARG A 152 -11.19 9.65 -17.70
N ILE A 153 -10.08 9.88 -18.38
CA ILE A 153 -8.79 9.31 -18.02
C ILE A 153 -7.87 10.44 -17.60
N TRP A 154 -7.38 10.37 -16.36
CA TRP A 154 -6.42 11.30 -15.82
C TRP A 154 -5.05 10.63 -15.74
N ILE A 155 -4.01 11.30 -16.22
CA ILE A 155 -2.66 10.76 -16.32
C ILE A 155 -1.78 11.50 -15.34
N THR A 156 -0.94 10.77 -14.57
CA THR A 156 0.07 11.41 -13.73
C THR A 156 1.22 11.96 -14.57
N GLU A 157 2.00 12.91 -14.02
CA GLU A 157 3.18 13.44 -14.71
C GLU A 157 4.21 12.34 -15.03
N SER A 158 4.40 11.38 -14.11
CA SER A 158 5.27 10.23 -14.33
C SER A 158 4.77 9.35 -15.48
N ALA A 159 3.44 9.13 -15.57
CA ALA A 159 2.86 8.39 -16.68
C ALA A 159 3.08 9.10 -18.01
N LEU A 160 2.90 10.41 -18.04
CA LEU A 160 3.13 11.21 -19.24
C LEU A 160 4.57 11.08 -19.72
N ARG A 161 5.55 11.16 -18.79
CA ARG A 161 6.99 11.00 -19.10
C ARG A 161 7.31 9.60 -19.59
N ASN A 162 6.87 8.58 -18.85
CA ASN A 162 7.20 7.17 -19.13
C ASN A 162 6.58 6.66 -20.43
N LEU A 163 5.45 7.25 -20.84
CA LEU A 163 4.76 6.95 -22.09
C LEU A 163 5.21 7.84 -23.25
N CYS A 164 6.18 8.75 -23.01
CA CYS A 164 6.66 9.70 -24.00
C CYS A 164 5.54 10.51 -24.69
N MET A 165 4.48 10.84 -23.96
CA MET A 165 3.34 11.58 -24.48
C MET A 165 3.60 13.08 -24.56
N ASP A 166 3.05 13.73 -25.58
CA ASP A 166 3.05 15.18 -25.70
C ASP A 166 2.13 15.81 -24.66
N PRO A 167 2.62 16.70 -23.76
CA PRO A 167 1.79 17.38 -22.78
C PRO A 167 0.70 18.28 -23.36
N GLU A 168 0.85 18.73 -24.60
CA GLU A 168 -0.15 19.59 -25.26
C GLU A 168 -1.28 18.78 -25.90
N ASN A 169 -0.99 17.56 -26.36
CA ASN A 169 -1.95 16.66 -26.96
C ASN A 169 -1.63 15.20 -26.65
N PRO A 170 -1.87 14.73 -25.41
CA PRO A 170 -1.53 13.38 -25.03
C PRO A 170 -2.44 12.38 -25.72
N VAL A 171 -1.84 11.41 -26.38
CA VAL A 171 -2.53 10.32 -27.07
C VAL A 171 -1.92 8.99 -26.63
N PHE A 172 -2.76 8.03 -26.32
CA PHE A 172 -2.28 6.69 -26.01
C PHE A 172 -1.69 6.02 -27.25
N PRO A 173 -0.64 5.18 -27.08
CA PRO A 173 -0.12 4.34 -28.15
C PRO A 173 -1.24 3.48 -28.77
N GLU A 174 -1.17 3.25 -30.08
CA GLU A 174 -2.20 2.51 -30.82
C GLU A 174 -2.20 0.99 -30.58
N SER A 175 -1.27 0.46 -29.78
CA SER A 175 -1.17 -0.97 -29.50
C SER A 175 -2.43 -1.52 -28.78
N GLY A 176 -2.79 -2.79 -29.05
CA GLY A 176 -4.10 -3.35 -28.75
C GLY A 176 -4.57 -3.27 -27.29
N ARG A 177 -3.68 -3.30 -26.28
CA ARG A 177 -4.06 -3.19 -24.86
C ARG A 177 -4.46 -1.78 -24.43
N TRP A 178 -3.88 -0.74 -25.03
CA TRP A 178 -4.24 0.64 -24.75
C TRP A 178 -5.68 0.95 -25.14
N ARG A 179 -6.16 0.35 -26.24
CA ARG A 179 -7.57 0.47 -26.64
C ARG A 179 -8.53 -0.08 -25.60
N VAL A 180 -8.16 -1.18 -24.93
CA VAL A 180 -8.98 -1.76 -23.84
C VAL A 180 -9.02 -0.83 -22.64
N LEU A 181 -7.87 -0.28 -22.24
CA LEU A 181 -7.80 0.68 -21.14
C LEU A 181 -8.61 1.95 -21.47
N GLN A 182 -8.44 2.47 -22.67
CA GLN A 182 -9.15 3.65 -23.13
C GLN A 182 -10.66 3.41 -23.24
N GLY A 183 -11.12 2.26 -23.79
CA GLY A 183 -12.51 1.81 -23.77
C GLY A 183 -13.55 2.88 -24.15
N GLY A 184 -13.22 3.75 -25.12
CA GLY A 184 -14.05 4.90 -25.49
C GLY A 184 -13.92 6.13 -24.58
N GLY A 185 -13.06 6.08 -23.57
CA GLY A 185 -12.75 7.23 -22.71
C GLY A 185 -11.85 8.24 -23.40
N ALA A 186 -11.89 9.49 -22.94
CA ALA A 186 -10.99 10.55 -23.37
C ALA A 186 -9.98 10.88 -22.26
N ILE A 187 -8.77 11.28 -22.67
CA ILE A 187 -7.80 11.84 -21.73
C ILE A 187 -8.35 13.19 -21.27
N ALA A 188 -8.71 13.26 -19.99
CA ALA A 188 -9.31 14.45 -19.38
C ALA A 188 -8.28 15.47 -18.95
N GLY A 189 -7.11 15.01 -18.54
CA GLY A 189 -6.06 15.92 -18.10
C GLY A 189 -4.88 15.25 -17.42
N ILE A 190 -4.03 16.08 -16.84
CA ILE A 190 -2.83 15.69 -16.11
C ILE A 190 -3.03 16.01 -14.64
N ILE A 191 -2.68 15.06 -13.77
CA ILE A 191 -2.66 15.19 -12.32
C ILE A 191 -1.24 15.05 -11.77
N GLU A 192 -1.01 15.61 -10.60
CA GLU A 192 0.25 15.47 -9.87
C GLU A 192 0.51 13.98 -9.55
N ASP A 193 1.79 13.61 -9.47
CA ASP A 193 2.18 12.24 -9.15
C ASP A 193 1.63 11.82 -7.79
N VAL A 194 0.99 10.66 -7.75
CA VAL A 194 0.35 10.08 -6.57
C VAL A 194 0.87 8.66 -6.36
N PRO A 195 1.26 8.28 -5.14
CA PRO A 195 1.67 6.91 -4.86
C PRO A 195 0.46 5.97 -4.90
N PHE A 196 0.29 5.23 -5.99
CA PHE A 196 -0.73 4.18 -6.14
C PHE A 196 -0.31 2.83 -5.59
N THR A 197 0.79 2.76 -4.88
CA THR A 197 1.28 1.54 -4.23
C THR A 197 1.48 1.81 -2.75
N SER A 198 1.55 0.74 -1.96
CA SER A 198 1.99 0.85 -0.58
C SER A 198 3.34 1.56 -0.51
N ALA A 199 3.54 2.40 0.51
CA ALA A 199 4.81 3.07 0.79
C ALA A 199 6.04 2.14 0.87
N LEU A 200 5.81 0.83 0.96
CA LEU A 200 6.85 -0.21 0.89
C LEU A 200 7.34 -0.49 -0.54
N ASN A 201 6.64 -0.04 -1.56
CA ASN A 201 6.89 -0.37 -2.96
C ASN A 201 6.97 0.92 -3.81
N LEU A 202 7.72 1.87 -3.32
CA LEU A 202 7.98 3.13 -4.01
C LEU A 202 8.99 2.87 -5.13
N ASP A 203 8.45 2.46 -6.23
CA ASP A 203 9.13 2.61 -7.51
C ASP A 203 8.71 4.00 -8.04
N PRO A 204 9.59 4.99 -8.00
CA PRO A 204 9.26 6.35 -8.44
C PRO A 204 8.94 6.42 -9.94
N ASP A 205 9.29 5.36 -10.67
CA ASP A 205 9.09 5.28 -12.11
C ASP A 205 7.76 4.60 -12.50
N VAL A 206 6.94 4.22 -11.52
CA VAL A 206 5.65 3.59 -11.81
C VAL A 206 4.63 4.64 -12.21
N ALA A 207 4.33 4.65 -13.48
CA ALA A 207 3.29 5.49 -14.08
C ALA A 207 1.91 5.22 -13.45
N GLY A 208 1.14 6.26 -13.20
CA GLY A 208 -0.20 6.19 -12.64
C GLY A 208 -1.26 6.75 -13.60
N ILE A 209 -2.39 6.07 -13.68
CA ILE A 209 -3.57 6.52 -14.43
C ILE A 209 -4.79 6.38 -13.54
N VAL A 210 -5.64 7.40 -13.52
CA VAL A 210 -6.95 7.35 -12.86
C VAL A 210 -8.02 7.29 -13.95
N ILE A 211 -8.83 6.25 -13.92
CA ILE A 211 -9.99 6.09 -14.79
C ILE A 211 -11.21 6.46 -13.97
N MET A 212 -11.83 7.57 -14.33
CA MET A 212 -13.07 8.04 -13.72
C MET A 212 -14.24 7.63 -14.60
N GLU A 213 -15.03 6.69 -14.11
CA GLU A 213 -16.26 6.18 -14.74
C GLU A 213 -17.19 5.61 -13.67
N PRO A 214 -18.50 5.44 -13.95
CA PRO A 214 -19.40 4.76 -13.01
C PRO A 214 -18.88 3.38 -12.64
N GLN A 215 -18.83 3.09 -11.35
CA GLN A 215 -18.29 1.83 -10.81
C GLN A 215 -19.41 0.92 -10.30
N ASP A 216 -19.26 -0.39 -10.53
CA ASP A 216 -20.14 -1.41 -9.96
C ASP A 216 -19.66 -1.77 -8.53
N PRO A 217 -20.49 -1.58 -7.51
CA PRO A 217 -20.14 -1.91 -6.14
C PRO A 217 -19.81 -3.40 -5.91
N VAL A 218 -20.18 -4.28 -6.84
CA VAL A 218 -19.91 -5.72 -6.74
C VAL A 218 -18.41 -6.04 -6.85
N TRP A 219 -17.64 -5.21 -7.54
CA TRP A 219 -16.21 -5.44 -7.80
C TRP A 219 -15.29 -4.40 -7.15
N SER A 220 -15.87 -3.43 -6.45
CA SER A 220 -15.19 -2.25 -5.97
C SER A 220 -15.38 -2.09 -4.46
N GLU A 221 -14.80 -1.05 -3.89
CA GLU A 221 -14.91 -0.70 -2.47
C GLU A 221 -15.59 0.66 -2.35
N TYR A 222 -16.35 0.85 -1.27
CA TYR A 222 -16.82 2.18 -0.90
C TYR A 222 -15.72 2.94 -0.17
N ILE A 223 -15.48 4.17 -0.61
CA ILE A 223 -14.70 5.16 0.11
C ILE A 223 -15.65 6.18 0.72
N ILE A 224 -15.52 6.44 2.01
CA ILE A 224 -16.45 7.24 2.78
C ILE A 224 -15.66 8.33 3.50
N LYS A 225 -15.97 9.58 3.22
CA LYS A 225 -15.42 10.74 3.94
C LYS A 225 -16.36 11.10 5.08
N MET A 226 -15.80 11.26 6.28
CA MET A 226 -16.57 11.56 7.50
C MET A 226 -16.27 12.97 7.99
N ASN A 227 -17.32 13.71 8.39
CA ASN A 227 -17.16 15.01 9.05
C ASN A 227 -16.60 14.88 10.47
N ASN A 228 -16.82 13.73 11.11
CA ASN A 228 -16.36 13.45 12.47
C ASN A 228 -16.06 11.96 12.63
N PRO A 229 -14.79 11.53 12.50
CA PRO A 229 -14.39 10.14 12.63
C PRO A 229 -14.32 9.66 14.09
N SER A 230 -15.36 9.87 14.89
CA SER A 230 -15.43 9.39 16.25
C SER A 230 -15.49 7.86 16.31
N ARG A 231 -15.06 7.28 17.44
CA ARG A 231 -15.18 5.83 17.66
C ARG A 231 -16.62 5.32 17.56
N GLU A 232 -17.59 6.15 17.95
CA GLU A 232 -19.02 5.84 17.87
C GLU A 232 -19.46 5.75 16.41
N ASN A 233 -19.13 6.76 15.57
CA ASN A 233 -19.47 6.81 14.16
C ASN A 233 -18.80 5.66 13.37
N ILE A 234 -17.55 5.35 13.68
CA ILE A 234 -16.86 4.19 13.11
C ILE A 234 -17.57 2.89 13.51
N GLY A 235 -18.00 2.76 14.77
CA GLY A 235 -18.75 1.60 15.25
C GLY A 235 -20.11 1.42 14.56
N ILE A 236 -20.78 2.51 14.16
CA ILE A 236 -22.00 2.46 13.37
C ILE A 236 -21.73 1.94 11.97
N LEU A 237 -20.68 2.44 11.29
CA LEU A 237 -20.27 1.95 9.97
C LEU A 237 -19.87 0.48 10.00
N ASP A 238 -19.12 0.07 11.03
CA ASP A 238 -18.72 -1.33 11.23
C ASP A 238 -19.93 -2.26 11.28
N LYS A 239 -20.95 -1.92 12.08
CA LYS A 239 -22.18 -2.70 12.22
C LYS A 239 -22.95 -2.76 10.90
N LEU A 240 -23.08 -1.63 10.21
CA LEU A 240 -23.75 -1.55 8.92
C LEU A 240 -23.05 -2.43 7.87
N CYS A 241 -21.71 -2.44 7.87
CA CYS A 241 -20.93 -3.32 7.00
C CYS A 241 -21.17 -4.80 7.33
N GLU A 242 -21.16 -5.17 8.63
CA GLU A 242 -21.38 -6.55 9.07
C GLU A 242 -22.78 -7.07 8.69
N GLU A 243 -23.82 -6.25 8.86
CA GLU A 243 -25.19 -6.58 8.44
C GLU A 243 -25.25 -6.89 6.94
N LYS A 244 -24.71 -6.02 6.12
CA LYS A 244 -24.78 -6.17 4.64
C LYS A 244 -23.94 -7.31 4.11
N ILE A 245 -22.83 -7.65 4.74
CA ILE A 245 -22.03 -8.82 4.39
C ILE A 245 -22.76 -10.10 4.74
N THR A 246 -23.44 -10.16 5.86
CA THR A 246 -24.24 -11.31 6.28
C THR A 246 -25.40 -11.53 5.33
N GLU A 247 -26.06 -10.47 4.89
CA GLU A 247 -27.15 -10.54 3.91
C GLU A 247 -26.65 -11.05 2.53
N SER A 248 -25.48 -10.63 2.08
CA SER A 248 -24.96 -11.00 0.75
C SER A 248 -24.48 -12.45 0.64
N LYS A 249 -24.41 -13.20 1.75
CA LYS A 249 -23.90 -14.61 1.84
C LYS A 249 -22.54 -14.85 1.17
N ARG A 250 -21.75 -13.79 0.91
CA ARG A 250 -20.41 -13.89 0.34
C ARG A 250 -19.38 -13.70 1.44
N HIS A 251 -18.60 -14.75 1.74
CA HIS A 251 -17.53 -14.76 2.73
C HIS A 251 -16.31 -13.97 2.23
N TRP A 252 -16.37 -12.66 2.26
CA TRP A 252 -15.19 -11.84 2.05
C TRP A 252 -14.84 -11.11 3.36
N ALA A 253 -13.62 -11.34 3.83
CA ALA A 253 -13.15 -10.70 5.06
C ALA A 253 -13.12 -9.18 4.91
N ILE A 254 -13.80 -8.48 5.81
CA ILE A 254 -13.63 -7.03 5.98
C ILE A 254 -12.21 -6.82 6.50
N LYS A 255 -11.37 -6.15 5.74
CA LYS A 255 -10.14 -5.58 6.29
C LYS A 255 -10.46 -4.15 6.71
N ARG A 256 -10.57 -3.95 8.01
CA ARG A 256 -10.56 -2.63 8.62
C ARG A 256 -9.18 -2.04 8.47
N TYR A 257 -9.08 -0.87 7.90
CA TYR A 257 -7.92 -0.03 8.00
C TYR A 257 -8.36 1.23 8.74
N GLY A 258 -8.40 1.11 10.08
CA GLY A 258 -8.44 2.28 10.95
C GLY A 258 -6.99 2.73 11.16
N TYR A 259 -6.71 3.98 10.88
CA TYR A 259 -5.49 4.66 11.30
C TYR A 259 -5.64 5.17 12.73
#